data_35cca5e104c477ca3e31840417b5d366
#
_entry.id   35cca5e104c477ca3e31840417b5d366
#
_cell.length_a   1.000
_cell.length_b   1.000
_cell.length_c   1.000
_cell.angle_alpha   90.00
_cell.angle_beta   90.00
_cell.angle_gamma   90.00
#
_symmetry.space_group_name_H-M   'P 1'
#
loop_
_entity.id
_entity.type
_entity.pdbx_description
1 polymer ?
#
loop_
_entity_poly.entity_id
_entity_poly.type
_entity_poly.pdbx_seq_one_letter_code
_entity_poly.pdbx_strand_id
1 'polypeptide(L)'
;MTDVDTADKVYVEPLTIEIIEKIIIKEKPDGILGTLGGQTGLNLVKDLYDKKILEKHNVKVLGTSVESINKAEDRLLFRNLMNELGEPVPPSFSCNTIDEAVDAAKKISYPVIILSLIHI
;
A
#
# COMPACT_ATOMS: atom_id res chain seq x y z
N MET A 1 -15.69 4.70 -13.45
CA MET A 1 -14.99 5.84 -12.83
C MET A 1 -14.62 6.94 -13.81
N THR A 2 -14.72 6.72 -15.12
CA THR A 2 -14.46 7.72 -16.17
C THR A 2 -15.73 8.30 -16.79
N ASP A 3 -16.86 8.16 -16.09
CA ASP A 3 -18.15 8.68 -16.50
C ASP A 3 -18.18 10.20 -16.23
N VAL A 4 -18.33 10.96 -17.30
CA VAL A 4 -18.37 12.43 -17.25
C VAL A 4 -19.63 12.98 -16.58
N ASP A 5 -20.68 12.18 -16.46
CA ASP A 5 -21.90 12.57 -15.79
C ASP A 5 -21.85 12.35 -14.26
N THR A 6 -20.83 11.62 -13.78
CA THR A 6 -20.68 11.31 -12.36
C THR A 6 -19.64 12.18 -11.66
N ALA A 7 -18.61 12.63 -12.38
CA ALA A 7 -17.53 13.46 -11.82
C ALA A 7 -17.49 14.82 -12.51
N ASP A 8 -17.24 15.88 -11.74
CA ASP A 8 -17.09 17.24 -12.27
C ASP A 8 -15.95 17.34 -13.28
N LYS A 9 -14.90 16.55 -13.08
CA LYS A 9 -13.74 16.44 -13.99
C LYS A 9 -13.19 15.03 -14.05
N VAL A 10 -12.89 14.58 -15.24
CA VAL A 10 -12.28 13.28 -15.52
C VAL A 10 -10.96 13.48 -16.24
N TYR A 11 -9.92 12.82 -15.75
CA TYR A 11 -8.60 12.80 -16.36
C TYR A 11 -8.28 11.37 -16.81
N VAL A 12 -8.04 11.18 -18.09
CA VAL A 12 -7.62 9.91 -18.68
C VAL A 12 -6.14 10.08 -19.05
N GLU A 13 -5.28 9.90 -18.06
CA GLU A 13 -3.86 10.16 -18.14
C GLU A 13 -3.05 8.99 -17.54
N PRO A 14 -1.78 8.84 -17.89
CA PRO A 14 -0.92 7.88 -17.21
C PRO A 14 -0.88 8.11 -15.69
N LEU A 15 -1.04 7.04 -14.92
CA LEU A 15 -1.05 7.09 -13.46
C LEU A 15 0.39 7.16 -12.93
N THR A 16 1.04 8.32 -13.12
CA THR A 16 2.36 8.63 -12.59
C THR A 16 2.31 9.76 -11.57
N ILE A 17 3.29 9.80 -10.70
CA ILE A 17 3.38 10.83 -9.65
C ILE A 17 3.40 12.24 -10.26
N GLU A 18 4.17 12.42 -11.34
CA GLU A 18 4.34 13.71 -12.00
C GLU A 18 3.03 14.23 -12.60
N ILE A 19 2.23 13.33 -13.17
CA ILE A 19 0.93 13.71 -13.74
C ILE A 19 -0.06 14.01 -12.63
N ILE A 20 -0.09 13.20 -11.59
CA ILE A 20 -0.99 13.45 -10.45
C ILE A 20 -0.62 14.74 -9.73
N GLU A 21 0.68 15.04 -9.54
CA GLU A 21 1.09 16.32 -8.97
C GLU A 21 0.62 17.51 -9.83
N LYS A 22 0.72 17.41 -11.18
CA LYS A 22 0.19 18.46 -12.08
C LYS A 22 -1.32 18.64 -11.94
N ILE A 23 -2.08 17.55 -11.79
CA ILE A 23 -3.52 17.59 -11.57
C ILE A 23 -3.82 18.26 -10.22
N ILE A 24 -3.10 17.89 -9.16
CA ILE A 24 -3.23 18.51 -7.83
C ILE A 24 -2.98 20.01 -7.89
N ILE A 25 -1.93 20.44 -8.58
CA ILE A 25 -1.61 21.88 -8.75
C ILE A 25 -2.73 22.61 -9.48
N LYS A 26 -3.29 21.98 -10.52
CA LYS A 26 -4.33 22.57 -11.36
C LYS A 26 -5.69 22.66 -10.64
N GLU A 27 -6.12 21.55 -10.01
CA GLU A 27 -7.45 21.43 -9.43
C GLU A 27 -7.50 21.83 -7.96
N LYS A 28 -6.35 21.83 -7.25
CA LYS A 28 -6.21 22.20 -5.83
C LYS A 28 -7.22 21.49 -4.93
N PRO A 29 -7.28 20.16 -4.96
CA PRO A 29 -8.23 19.41 -4.13
C PRO A 29 -7.87 19.52 -2.65
N ASP A 30 -8.86 19.51 -1.78
CA ASP A 30 -8.67 19.44 -0.33
C ASP A 30 -8.22 18.05 0.15
N GLY A 31 -8.51 17.01 -0.62
CA GLY A 31 -8.18 15.66 -0.26
C GLY A 31 -8.08 14.69 -1.43
N ILE A 32 -7.45 13.54 -1.18
CA ILE A 32 -7.27 12.46 -2.14
C ILE A 32 -7.77 11.14 -1.52
N LEU A 33 -8.52 10.36 -2.30
CA LEU A 33 -9.02 9.04 -1.92
C LEU A 33 -8.38 7.98 -2.80
N GLY A 34 -7.40 7.27 -2.27
CA GLY A 34 -6.67 6.22 -3.00
C GLY A 34 -7.33 4.85 -2.97
N THR A 35 -8.18 4.57 -1.97
CA THR A 35 -8.76 3.24 -1.74
C THR A 35 -9.72 2.76 -2.84
N LEU A 36 -10.30 3.67 -3.61
CA LEU A 36 -11.17 3.33 -4.75
C LEU A 36 -10.40 2.96 -6.03
N GLY A 37 -9.09 3.18 -6.06
CA GLY A 37 -8.22 2.89 -7.22
C GLY A 37 -7.56 1.50 -7.19
N GLY A 38 -7.96 0.61 -6.27
CA GLY A 38 -7.30 -0.67 -6.06
C GLY A 38 -5.82 -0.50 -5.67
N GLN A 39 -5.00 -1.53 -5.90
CA GLN A 39 -3.57 -1.51 -5.53
C GLN A 39 -2.79 -0.36 -6.17
N THR A 40 -3.12 -0.01 -7.41
CA THR A 40 -2.49 1.12 -8.11
C THR A 40 -2.78 2.44 -7.39
N GLY A 41 -4.02 2.67 -6.96
CA GLY A 41 -4.39 3.87 -6.21
C GLY A 41 -3.69 3.94 -4.85
N LEU A 42 -3.62 2.82 -4.12
CA LEU A 42 -2.93 2.73 -2.83
C LEU A 42 -1.43 3.02 -2.98
N ASN A 43 -0.76 2.41 -3.94
CA ASN A 43 0.66 2.63 -4.22
C ASN A 43 0.94 4.10 -4.56
N LEU A 44 0.11 4.70 -5.43
CA LEU A 44 0.27 6.11 -5.81
C LEU A 44 0.10 7.07 -4.64
N VAL A 45 -0.91 6.85 -3.78
CA VAL A 45 -1.10 7.71 -2.59
C VAL A 45 0.06 7.55 -1.63
N LYS A 46 0.58 6.34 -1.43
CA LYS A 46 1.77 6.09 -0.64
C LYS A 46 2.99 6.85 -1.19
N ASP A 47 3.26 6.70 -2.49
CA ASP A 47 4.39 7.37 -3.14
C ASP A 47 4.29 8.91 -3.07
N LEU A 48 3.09 9.46 -3.26
CA LEU A 48 2.83 10.90 -3.12
C LEU A 48 3.06 11.38 -1.68
N TYR A 49 2.68 10.57 -0.70
CA TYR A 49 2.89 10.85 0.72
C TYR A 49 4.37 10.80 1.08
N ASP A 50 5.09 9.75 0.70
CA ASP A 50 6.51 9.54 1.00
C ASP A 50 7.39 10.64 0.37
N LYS A 51 7.01 11.12 -0.83
CA LYS A 51 7.64 12.27 -1.50
C LYS A 51 7.17 13.62 -0.98
N LYS A 52 6.32 13.66 0.04
CA LYS A 52 5.77 14.89 0.65
C LYS A 52 5.01 15.81 -0.32
N ILE A 53 4.53 15.27 -1.43
CA ILE A 53 3.76 16.04 -2.42
C ILE A 53 2.41 16.43 -1.85
N LEU A 54 1.74 15.53 -1.12
CA LEU A 54 0.46 15.83 -0.49
C LEU A 54 0.60 16.93 0.58
N GLU A 55 1.65 16.87 1.40
CA GLU A 55 1.96 17.91 2.39
C GLU A 55 2.25 19.25 1.74
N LYS A 56 3.10 19.27 0.70
CA LYS A 56 3.47 20.48 -0.06
C LYS A 56 2.26 21.21 -0.63
N HIS A 57 1.24 20.46 -1.08
CA HIS A 57 0.04 21.03 -1.68
C HIS A 57 -1.16 21.07 -0.73
N ASN A 58 -0.95 20.75 0.55
CA ASN A 58 -1.99 20.75 1.60
C ASN A 58 -3.18 19.83 1.28
N VAL A 59 -2.91 18.66 0.67
CA VAL A 59 -3.90 17.66 0.30
C VAL A 59 -3.99 16.60 1.39
N LYS A 60 -5.18 16.36 1.93
CA LYS A 60 -5.40 15.33 2.97
C LYS A 60 -5.66 13.97 2.34
N VAL A 61 -5.09 12.92 2.92
CA VAL A 61 -5.49 11.55 2.57
C VAL A 61 -6.81 11.25 3.26
N LEU A 62 -7.81 10.89 2.45
CA LEU A 62 -9.16 10.56 2.91
C LEU A 62 -9.33 9.04 3.02
N GLY A 63 -10.18 8.60 3.94
CA GLY A 63 -10.40 7.19 4.21
C GLY A 63 -9.29 6.60 5.07
N THR A 64 -8.61 5.56 4.59
CA THR A 64 -7.55 4.87 5.33
C THR A 64 -6.25 5.68 5.32
N SER A 65 -5.64 5.87 6.48
CA SER A 65 -4.36 6.56 6.61
C SER A 65 -3.22 5.78 5.91
N VAL A 66 -2.21 6.48 5.41
CA VAL A 66 -1.03 5.84 4.79
C VAL A 66 -0.31 4.93 5.79
N GLU A 67 -0.27 5.29 7.07
CA GLU A 67 0.29 4.44 8.12
C GLU A 67 -0.47 3.10 8.24
N SER A 68 -1.80 3.14 8.23
CA SER A 68 -2.63 1.93 8.28
C SER A 68 -2.48 1.09 7.01
N ILE A 69 -2.37 1.74 5.85
CA ILE A 69 -2.08 1.06 4.57
C ILE A 69 -0.74 0.33 4.66
N ASN A 70 0.32 1.00 5.13
CA ASN A 70 1.64 0.39 5.28
C ASN A 70 1.61 -0.81 6.23
N LYS A 71 0.93 -0.70 7.37
CA LYS A 71 0.77 -1.81 8.32
C LYS A 71 0.00 -3.00 7.73
N ALA A 72 -0.99 -2.73 6.87
CA ALA A 72 -1.79 -3.78 6.24
C ALA A 72 -1.07 -4.47 5.07
N GLU A 73 -0.28 -3.72 4.30
CA GLU A 73 0.42 -4.21 3.10
C GLU A 73 1.73 -4.94 3.43
N ASP A 74 2.43 -4.50 4.48
CA ASP A 74 3.67 -5.15 4.92
C ASP A 74 3.37 -6.35 5.80
N ARG A 75 3.77 -7.54 5.36
CA ARG A 75 3.47 -8.80 6.07
C ARG A 75 4.09 -8.88 7.45
N LEU A 76 5.27 -8.31 7.64
CA LEU A 76 5.95 -8.30 8.93
C LEU A 76 5.27 -7.33 9.90
N LEU A 77 4.95 -6.12 9.43
CA LEU A 77 4.22 -5.13 10.22
C LEU A 77 2.82 -5.62 10.58
N PHE A 78 2.11 -6.24 9.62
CA PHE A 78 0.79 -6.81 9.86
C PHE A 78 0.83 -7.94 10.90
N ARG A 79 1.78 -8.88 10.78
CA ARG A 79 1.94 -9.96 11.77
C ARG A 79 2.24 -9.40 13.17
N ASN A 80 3.13 -8.41 13.27
CA ASN A 80 3.46 -7.80 14.55
C ASN A 80 2.23 -7.11 15.17
N LEU A 81 1.46 -6.39 14.35
CA LEU A 81 0.21 -5.78 14.78
C LEU A 81 -0.80 -6.82 15.29
N MET A 82 -0.97 -7.95 14.58
CA MET A 82 -1.86 -9.03 15.03
C MET A 82 -1.40 -9.63 16.36
N ASN A 83 -0.10 -9.84 16.53
CA ASN A 83 0.46 -10.32 17.80
C ASN A 83 0.23 -9.32 18.94
N GLU A 84 0.37 -8.02 18.70
CA GLU A 84 0.10 -6.96 19.69
C GLU A 84 -1.39 -6.94 20.10
N LEU A 85 -2.29 -7.22 19.17
CA LEU A 85 -3.72 -7.29 19.39
C LEU A 85 -4.17 -8.63 20.03
N GLY A 86 -3.27 -9.61 20.12
CA GLY A 86 -3.59 -10.95 20.63
C GLY A 86 -4.36 -11.82 19.64
N GLU A 87 -4.37 -11.43 18.35
CA GLU A 87 -5.03 -12.20 17.29
C GLU A 87 -4.16 -13.36 16.81
N PRO A 88 -4.75 -14.53 16.53
CA PRO A 88 -4.00 -15.70 16.10
C PRO A 88 -3.44 -15.51 14.69
N VAL A 89 -2.13 -15.74 14.54
CA VAL A 89 -1.43 -15.73 13.25
C VAL A 89 -0.72 -17.05 13.02
N PRO A 90 -0.64 -17.56 11.78
CA PRO A 90 0.14 -18.73 11.47
C PRO A 90 1.62 -18.50 11.80
N PRO A 91 2.33 -19.53 12.33
CA PRO A 91 3.78 -19.47 12.48
C PRO A 91 4.45 -19.15 11.16
N SER A 92 5.26 -18.09 11.12
CA SER A 92 5.91 -17.64 9.89
C SER A 92 7.27 -17.01 10.16
N PHE A 93 8.16 -17.11 9.19
CA PHE A 93 9.50 -16.50 9.24
C PHE A 93 9.77 -15.77 7.93
N SER A 94 10.41 -14.61 8.01
CA SER A 94 10.97 -13.94 6.85
C SER A 94 12.40 -14.47 6.64
N CYS A 95 12.73 -14.88 5.43
CA CYS A 95 14.01 -15.45 5.07
C CYS A 95 14.55 -14.75 3.83
N ASN A 96 15.85 -14.45 3.81
CA ASN A 96 16.52 -13.82 2.68
C ASN A 96 17.41 -14.80 1.90
N THR A 97 17.69 -15.98 2.48
CA THR A 97 18.51 -17.02 1.88
C THR A 97 17.78 -18.36 1.89
N ILE A 98 18.23 -19.28 1.04
CA ILE A 98 17.69 -20.65 0.98
C ILE A 98 17.94 -21.39 2.29
N ASP A 99 19.12 -21.24 2.88
CA ASP A 99 19.48 -21.92 4.13
C ASP A 99 18.58 -21.47 5.29
N GLU A 100 18.31 -20.16 5.40
CA GLU A 100 17.37 -19.61 6.37
C GLU A 100 15.95 -20.18 6.14
N ALA A 101 15.52 -20.31 4.89
CA ALA A 101 14.20 -20.83 4.56
C ALA A 101 14.08 -22.34 4.94
N VAL A 102 15.13 -23.12 4.71
CA VAL A 102 15.18 -24.55 5.12
C VAL A 102 15.13 -24.67 6.63
N ASP A 103 15.87 -23.85 7.37
CA ASP A 103 15.87 -23.90 8.84
C ASP A 103 14.54 -23.40 9.42
N ALA A 104 13.93 -22.39 8.81
CA ALA A 104 12.60 -21.94 9.18
C ALA A 104 11.55 -23.03 8.93
N ALA A 105 11.60 -23.72 7.79
CA ALA A 105 10.71 -24.83 7.47
C ALA A 105 10.81 -25.98 8.47
N LYS A 106 12.03 -26.32 8.92
CA LYS A 106 12.23 -27.32 9.98
C LYS A 106 11.58 -26.90 11.31
N LYS A 107 11.64 -25.62 11.65
CA LYS A 107 11.05 -25.07 12.90
C LYS A 107 9.52 -25.07 12.86
N ILE A 108 8.92 -24.75 11.69
CA ILE A 108 7.47 -24.74 11.51
C ILE A 108 6.90 -26.15 11.42
N SER A 109 7.66 -27.09 10.86
CA SER A 109 7.27 -28.43 10.42
C SER A 109 6.52 -28.43 9.08
N TYR A 110 6.70 -29.47 8.29
CA TYR A 110 6.06 -29.65 6.99
C TYR A 110 4.60 -30.12 7.12
N PRO A 111 3.70 -29.72 6.18
CA PRO A 111 3.98 -28.92 4.99
C PRO A 111 4.08 -27.39 5.27
N VAL A 112 4.89 -26.66 4.47
CA VAL A 112 5.06 -25.22 4.56
C VAL A 112 4.66 -24.53 3.25
N ILE A 113 4.21 -23.28 3.34
CA ILE A 113 3.94 -22.41 2.20
C ILE A 113 5.07 -21.38 2.11
N ILE A 114 5.67 -21.27 0.93
CA ILE A 114 6.68 -20.24 0.64
C ILE A 114 6.01 -19.17 -0.22
N LEU A 115 6.07 -17.92 0.25
CA LEU A 115 5.51 -16.76 -0.45
C LEU A 115 6.64 -15.77 -0.78
N SER A 116 6.81 -15.46 -2.06
CA SER A 116 7.71 -14.39 -2.48
C SER A 116 7.08 -13.02 -2.21
N LEU A 117 7.90 -12.08 -1.74
CA LEU A 117 7.54 -10.66 -1.60
C LEU A 117 7.89 -9.86 -2.86
N ILE A 118 8.55 -10.50 -3.82
CA ILE A 118 8.91 -9.89 -5.10
C ILE A 118 7.81 -10.21 -6.10
N HIS A 119 7.19 -9.18 -6.66
CA HIS A 119 6.35 -9.37 -7.83
C HIS A 119 7.24 -9.79 -9.00
N ILE A 120 7.02 -11.00 -9.46
CA ILE A 120 7.65 -11.51 -10.68
C ILE A 120 6.93 -10.91 -11.89
#